data_d31aaa474c0b3fe8ef1b9d214a889706
#
_entry.id   d31aaa474c0b3fe8ef1b9d214a889706
#
_cell.length_a   1.000
_cell.length_b   1.000
_cell.length_c   1.000
_cell.angle_alpha   90.00
_cell.angle_beta   90.00
_cell.angle_gamma   90.00
#
_symmetry.space_group_name_H-M   'P 1'
#
loop_
_entity.id
_entity.type
_entity.pdbx_description
1 polymer ?
#
loop_
_entity_poly.entity_id
_entity_poly.type
_entity_poly.pdbx_seq_one_letter_code
_entity_poly.pdbx_strand_id
1 'polypeptide(L)'
;MKHRRIPAARLDTRRQFKPVSNTTPHGSTRRRSSVARAPRGLLDKIIWRAIAGLKPFPDNPRRHPESQIAGLMKSIDLLGWTNPILIDESATILAGHCRLEAAKRLRMTEVPTIAIAGLSDSEKRALVIADNRLPERAVWDFDLLRQHFKGLIDVAFEVELTGFTTGEIDLVMDGKSVASKQMTPPMI
;
A
#
# COMPACT_ATOMS: atom_id res chain seq x y z
N MET A 1 -48.74 15.43 -16.11
CA MET A 1 -47.32 15.32 -16.53
C MET A 1 -46.88 13.89 -16.39
N LYS A 2 -46.55 13.20 -17.51
CA LYS A 2 -46.31 11.74 -17.57
C LYS A 2 -44.81 11.48 -17.39
N HIS A 3 -44.42 10.77 -16.33
CA HIS A 3 -43.05 10.29 -16.13
C HIS A 3 -42.76 9.14 -17.11
N ARG A 4 -41.80 9.36 -18.02
CA ARG A 4 -41.23 8.33 -18.87
C ARG A 4 -40.15 7.54 -18.08
N ARG A 5 -40.38 6.25 -17.93
CA ARG A 5 -39.36 5.31 -17.46
C ARG A 5 -38.41 4.97 -18.59
N ILE A 6 -37.09 5.05 -18.32
CA ILE A 6 -36.01 4.60 -19.21
C ILE A 6 -35.76 3.12 -18.93
N PRO A 7 -35.71 2.21 -19.94
CA PRO A 7 -35.41 0.81 -19.71
C PRO A 7 -33.91 0.59 -19.56
N ALA A 8 -33.52 -0.26 -18.61
CA ALA A 8 -32.16 -0.71 -18.36
C ALA A 8 -31.66 -1.61 -19.50
N ALA A 9 -30.59 -1.21 -20.18
CA ALA A 9 -29.88 -2.03 -21.14
C ALA A 9 -29.06 -3.11 -20.44
N ARG A 10 -29.32 -4.39 -20.77
CA ARG A 10 -28.49 -5.53 -20.35
C ARG A 10 -27.21 -5.53 -21.20
N LEU A 11 -26.05 -5.43 -20.52
CA LEU A 11 -24.74 -5.69 -21.11
C LEU A 11 -24.47 -7.20 -21.09
N ASP A 12 -24.56 -7.81 -22.28
CA ASP A 12 -24.12 -9.19 -22.52
C ASP A 12 -22.62 -9.17 -22.85
N THR A 13 -21.77 -9.59 -21.92
CA THR A 13 -20.31 -9.68 -22.10
C THR A 13 -19.86 -11.14 -22.01
N ARG A 14 -20.27 -11.97 -22.99
CA ARG A 14 -19.59 -13.24 -23.25
C ARG A 14 -18.67 -13.07 -24.47
N ARG A 15 -17.43 -12.59 -24.24
CA ARG A 15 -16.35 -12.79 -25.19
C ARG A 15 -15.65 -14.11 -24.88
N GLN A 16 -15.88 -15.09 -25.75
CA GLN A 16 -15.14 -16.34 -25.79
C GLN A 16 -13.70 -16.10 -26.26
N PHE A 17 -12.73 -16.40 -25.40
CA PHE A 17 -11.32 -16.49 -25.80
C PHE A 17 -11.08 -17.84 -26.46
N LYS A 18 -10.64 -17.85 -27.73
CA LYS A 18 -10.13 -19.04 -28.40
C LYS A 18 -8.67 -19.28 -27.99
N PRO A 19 -8.26 -20.51 -27.65
CA PRO A 19 -6.85 -20.79 -27.38
C PRO A 19 -6.03 -20.82 -28.68
N VAL A 20 -4.86 -20.16 -28.65
CA VAL A 20 -3.87 -20.22 -29.73
C VAL A 20 -2.96 -21.40 -29.44
N SER A 21 -2.95 -22.37 -30.35
CA SER A 21 -2.04 -23.51 -30.33
C SER A 21 -0.65 -23.09 -30.79
N ASN A 22 0.38 -23.20 -29.95
CA ASN A 22 1.77 -23.12 -30.35
C ASN A 22 2.46 -24.45 -30.12
N THR A 23 2.90 -25.03 -31.20
CA THR A 23 3.68 -26.28 -31.29
C THR A 23 5.16 -26.00 -31.12
N THR A 24 5.81 -26.81 -30.30
CA THR A 24 7.20 -27.08 -29.88
C THR A 24 8.31 -26.81 -30.93
N PRO A 25 9.68 -26.73 -30.52
CA PRO A 25 10.40 -27.92 -30.04
C PRO A 25 11.50 -27.71 -28.95
N HIS A 26 11.72 -28.81 -28.24
CA HIS A 26 12.95 -29.32 -27.60
C HIS A 26 14.05 -28.37 -27.13
N GLY A 27 14.12 -28.21 -25.82
CA GLY A 27 15.30 -27.84 -25.05
C GLY A 27 15.26 -28.54 -23.70
N SER A 28 16.20 -29.42 -23.44
CA SER A 28 16.43 -30.12 -22.19
C SER A 28 16.52 -29.15 -21.03
N THR A 29 15.45 -28.98 -20.27
CA THR A 29 15.43 -28.22 -19.05
C THR A 29 15.26 -29.13 -17.85
N ARG A 30 16.30 -29.15 -16.99
CA ARG A 30 16.24 -29.69 -15.63
C ARG A 30 14.87 -29.34 -15.03
N ARG A 31 14.06 -30.37 -14.78
CA ARG A 31 12.85 -30.27 -13.98
C ARG A 31 13.24 -29.73 -12.60
N ARG A 32 13.11 -28.40 -12.39
CA ARG A 32 12.91 -27.90 -11.06
C ARG A 32 11.58 -28.49 -10.62
N SER A 33 11.60 -29.39 -9.66
CA SER A 33 10.42 -29.85 -8.95
C SER A 33 9.76 -28.62 -8.35
N SER A 34 8.74 -28.07 -9.03
CA SER A 34 7.80 -27.14 -8.44
C SER A 34 6.95 -27.98 -7.48
N VAL A 35 7.46 -28.22 -6.29
CA VAL A 35 6.57 -28.52 -5.16
C VAL A 35 5.63 -27.33 -5.13
N ALA A 36 4.37 -27.56 -5.50
CA ALA A 36 3.32 -26.57 -5.37
C ALA A 36 3.28 -26.20 -3.88
N ARG A 37 3.91 -25.08 -3.55
CA ARG A 37 3.95 -24.55 -2.20
C ARG A 37 2.52 -24.13 -1.89
N ALA A 38 1.94 -24.69 -0.85
CA ALA A 38 0.63 -24.26 -0.37
C ALA A 38 0.58 -22.72 -0.38
N PRO A 39 -0.53 -22.10 -0.81
CA PRO A 39 -0.63 -20.64 -0.83
C PRO A 39 -0.33 -20.14 0.57
N ARG A 40 0.81 -19.46 0.70
CA ARG A 40 1.18 -18.75 1.92
C ARG A 40 0.27 -17.56 1.96
N GLY A 41 -0.74 -17.61 2.79
CA GLY A 41 -1.77 -16.60 2.87
C GLY A 41 -1.65 -15.78 4.15
N LEU A 42 -2.13 -14.56 4.05
CA LEU A 42 -2.56 -13.80 5.19
C LEU A 42 -3.51 -14.68 5.99
N LEU A 43 -3.27 -14.84 7.29
CA LEU A 43 -4.25 -15.46 8.16
C LEU A 43 -5.49 -14.56 8.17
N ASP A 44 -6.66 -15.13 7.92
CA ASP A 44 -7.90 -14.46 7.53
C ASP A 44 -8.49 -13.44 8.52
N LYS A 45 -7.73 -13.02 9.54
CA LYS A 45 -8.27 -12.16 10.59
C LYS A 45 -7.35 -11.01 10.94
N ILE A 46 -7.92 -9.81 10.91
CA ILE A 46 -7.34 -8.65 11.59
C ILE A 46 -7.53 -8.84 13.09
N ILE A 47 -6.42 -8.84 13.82
CA ILE A 47 -6.41 -8.98 15.27
C ILE A 47 -5.80 -7.73 15.88
N TRP A 48 -6.50 -7.09 16.79
CA TRP A 48 -5.96 -6.02 17.62
C TRP A 48 -4.96 -6.59 18.61
N ARG A 49 -3.75 -6.06 18.61
CA ARG A 49 -2.66 -6.51 19.49
C ARG A 49 -2.08 -5.35 20.27
N ALA A 50 -1.75 -5.62 21.53
CA ALA A 50 -1.03 -4.67 22.36
C ALA A 50 0.30 -4.28 21.71
N ILE A 51 0.57 -2.98 21.61
CA ILE A 51 1.80 -2.42 21.03
C ILE A 51 3.04 -2.98 21.75
N ALA A 52 2.97 -3.17 23.07
CA ALA A 52 4.06 -3.71 23.87
C ALA A 52 4.47 -5.14 23.48
N GLY A 53 3.59 -5.91 22.84
CA GLY A 53 3.86 -7.27 22.36
C GLY A 53 4.48 -7.33 20.98
N LEU A 54 4.56 -6.22 20.24
CA LEU A 54 5.09 -6.18 18.88
C LEU A 54 6.60 -5.93 18.89
N LYS A 55 7.32 -6.67 18.05
CA LYS A 55 8.77 -6.58 17.92
C LYS A 55 9.12 -5.90 16.59
N PRO A 56 9.89 -4.80 16.58
CA PRO A 56 10.43 -4.27 15.34
C PRO A 56 11.26 -5.32 14.60
N PHE A 57 11.27 -5.28 13.25
CA PHE A 57 12.16 -6.12 12.48
C PHE A 57 13.60 -5.75 12.76
N PRO A 58 14.47 -6.71 13.12
CA PRO A 58 15.89 -6.42 13.33
C PRO A 58 16.49 -5.79 12.07
N ASP A 59 17.32 -4.76 12.26
CA ASP A 59 18.05 -4.08 11.17
C ASP A 59 17.14 -3.62 10.01
N ASN A 60 15.94 -3.09 10.33
CA ASN A 60 15.07 -2.50 9.31
C ASN A 60 15.81 -1.35 8.59
N PRO A 61 16.08 -1.48 7.26
CA PRO A 61 16.84 -0.48 6.53
C PRO A 61 16.05 0.81 6.27
N ARG A 62 14.72 0.81 6.46
CA ARG A 62 13.88 1.96 6.18
C ARG A 62 13.81 2.88 7.40
N ARG A 63 14.21 4.13 7.21
CA ARG A 63 14.03 5.21 8.18
C ARG A 63 12.80 6.05 7.79
N HIS A 64 12.10 6.53 8.78
CA HIS A 64 10.90 7.33 8.59
C HIS A 64 11.13 8.73 9.15
N PRO A 65 11.09 9.79 8.31
CA PRO A 65 11.23 11.17 8.77
C PRO A 65 10.03 11.59 9.63
N GLU A 66 10.24 12.57 10.50
CA GLU A 66 9.22 13.10 11.40
C GLU A 66 7.96 13.58 10.67
N SER A 67 8.13 14.19 9.49
CA SER A 67 7.02 14.65 8.66
C SER A 67 6.11 13.50 8.22
N GLN A 68 6.68 12.33 7.87
CA GLN A 68 5.91 11.15 7.50
C GLN A 68 5.12 10.59 8.70
N ILE A 69 5.75 10.54 9.87
CA ILE A 69 5.09 10.07 11.09
C ILE A 69 3.94 11.01 11.45
N ALA A 70 4.17 12.33 11.41
CA ALA A 70 3.15 13.34 11.67
C ALA A 70 1.97 13.25 10.69
N GLY A 71 2.22 13.04 9.40
CA GLY A 71 1.19 12.82 8.39
C GLY A 71 0.35 11.57 8.68
N LEU A 72 0.99 10.46 9.08
CA LEU A 72 0.28 9.25 9.48
C LEU A 72 -0.53 9.43 10.76
N MET A 73 -0.03 10.18 11.74
CA MET A 73 -0.80 10.51 12.94
C MET A 73 -2.09 11.24 12.60
N LYS A 74 -2.03 12.28 11.77
CA LYS A 74 -3.21 13.02 11.28
C LYS A 74 -4.17 12.11 10.51
N SER A 75 -3.63 11.26 9.62
CA SER A 75 -4.43 10.32 8.84
C SER A 75 -5.15 9.30 9.73
N ILE A 76 -4.48 8.74 10.73
CA ILE A 76 -5.09 7.79 11.69
C ILE A 76 -6.15 8.48 12.53
N ASP A 77 -5.91 9.71 12.96
CA ASP A 77 -6.85 10.49 13.78
C ASP A 77 -8.13 10.80 13.00
N LEU A 78 -8.01 11.22 11.75
CA LEU A 78 -9.15 11.62 10.93
C LEU A 78 -9.88 10.44 10.27
N LEU A 79 -9.14 9.50 9.68
CA LEU A 79 -9.70 8.42 8.85
C LEU A 79 -9.76 7.08 9.58
N GLY A 80 -9.16 7.00 10.76
CA GLY A 80 -8.97 5.74 11.47
C GLY A 80 -7.89 4.85 10.84
N TRP A 81 -7.83 3.60 11.29
CA TRP A 81 -6.90 2.62 10.76
C TRP A 81 -7.37 2.08 9.41
N THR A 82 -6.65 2.39 8.35
CA THR A 82 -6.96 1.93 6.99
C THR A 82 -6.19 0.68 6.57
N ASN A 83 -4.96 0.50 7.11
CA ASN A 83 -4.07 -0.61 6.75
C ASN A 83 -3.48 -1.27 7.99
N PRO A 84 -3.70 -2.57 8.25
CA PRO A 84 -3.13 -3.26 9.40
C PRO A 84 -1.60 -3.36 9.31
N ILE A 85 -0.96 -3.61 10.46
CA ILE A 85 0.47 -3.93 10.54
C ILE A 85 0.66 -5.40 10.21
N LEU A 86 1.58 -5.74 9.30
CA LEU A 86 1.92 -7.11 8.98
C LEU A 86 2.98 -7.61 9.97
N ILE A 87 2.73 -8.77 10.56
CA ILE A 87 3.63 -9.43 11.51
C ILE A 87 3.87 -10.89 11.13
N ASP A 88 4.95 -11.47 11.63
CA ASP A 88 5.15 -12.92 11.59
C ASP A 88 4.51 -13.61 12.80
N GLU A 89 4.70 -14.94 12.89
CA GLU A 89 4.18 -15.77 13.98
C GLU A 89 4.76 -15.41 15.36
N SER A 90 5.93 -14.78 15.37
CA SER A 90 6.63 -14.31 16.59
C SER A 90 6.25 -12.88 16.97
N ALA A 91 5.26 -12.28 16.30
CA ALA A 91 4.87 -10.88 16.42
C ALA A 91 5.97 -9.88 15.99
N THR A 92 6.91 -10.32 15.12
CA THR A 92 7.89 -9.44 14.50
C THR A 92 7.23 -8.71 13.32
N ILE A 93 7.39 -7.39 13.27
CA ILE A 93 6.78 -6.53 12.25
C ILE A 93 7.50 -6.70 10.92
N LEU A 94 6.77 -7.11 9.90
CA LEU A 94 7.27 -7.23 8.51
C LEU A 94 6.94 -5.98 7.67
N ALA A 95 5.81 -5.32 7.95
CA ALA A 95 5.42 -4.06 7.30
C ALA A 95 4.60 -3.18 8.25
N GLY A 96 4.76 -1.85 8.13
CA GLY A 96 4.01 -0.88 8.92
C GLY A 96 4.74 -0.31 10.13
N HIS A 97 6.08 -0.32 10.16
CA HIS A 97 6.88 0.28 11.24
C HIS A 97 6.54 1.75 11.49
N CYS A 98 6.35 2.55 10.43
CA CYS A 98 5.95 3.95 10.57
C CYS A 98 4.56 4.10 11.21
N ARG A 99 3.61 3.21 10.88
CA ARG A 99 2.28 3.18 11.52
C ARG A 99 2.35 2.83 13.01
N LEU A 100 3.23 1.89 13.37
CA LEU A 100 3.47 1.58 14.79
C LEU A 100 4.01 2.81 15.54
N GLU A 101 4.96 3.53 14.94
CA GLU A 101 5.52 4.72 15.56
C GLU A 101 4.48 5.85 15.70
N ALA A 102 3.65 6.06 14.69
CA ALA A 102 2.53 6.99 14.77
C ALA A 102 1.55 6.61 15.90
N ALA A 103 1.21 5.32 16.02
CA ALA A 103 0.33 4.82 17.08
C ALA A 103 0.90 5.06 18.49
N LYS A 104 2.20 4.84 18.68
CA LYS A 104 2.87 5.12 19.95
C LYS A 104 2.76 6.59 20.34
N ARG A 105 2.99 7.50 19.37
CA ARG A 105 2.87 8.95 19.58
C ARG A 105 1.43 9.39 19.85
N LEU A 106 0.46 8.73 19.25
CA LEU A 106 -0.97 8.89 19.53
C LEU A 106 -1.38 8.26 20.87
N ARG A 107 -0.44 7.64 21.61
CA ARG A 107 -0.68 6.96 22.90
C ARG A 107 -1.70 5.83 22.79
N MET A 108 -1.79 5.20 21.62
CA MET A 108 -2.62 4.01 21.45
C MET A 108 -2.00 2.83 22.21
N THR A 109 -2.83 1.97 22.76
CA THR A 109 -2.39 0.77 23.49
C THR A 109 -2.37 -0.46 22.58
N GLU A 110 -3.20 -0.47 21.54
CA GLU A 110 -3.36 -1.58 20.62
C GLU A 110 -3.40 -1.09 19.17
N VAL A 111 -3.04 -1.97 18.23
CA VAL A 111 -3.06 -1.72 16.80
C VAL A 111 -3.58 -2.94 16.04
N PRO A 112 -4.28 -2.76 14.89
CA PRO A 112 -4.72 -3.87 14.08
C PRO A 112 -3.54 -4.52 13.36
N THR A 113 -3.47 -5.85 13.45
CA THR A 113 -2.40 -6.65 12.86
C THR A 113 -2.95 -7.78 12.01
N ILE A 114 -2.19 -8.19 11.00
CA ILE A 114 -2.41 -9.44 10.25
C ILE A 114 -1.11 -10.24 10.35
N ALA A 115 -1.22 -11.51 10.73
CA ALA A 115 -0.06 -12.40 10.76
C ALA A 115 0.14 -13.09 9.40
N ILE A 116 1.40 -13.25 9.01
CA ILE A 116 1.82 -14.05 7.86
C ILE A 116 2.62 -15.23 8.40
N ALA A 117 2.19 -16.44 8.05
CA ALA A 117 2.83 -17.66 8.51
C ALA A 117 3.68 -18.33 7.43
N GLY A 118 4.66 -19.13 7.85
CA GLY A 118 5.41 -20.04 6.98
C GLY A 118 6.45 -19.37 6.10
N LEU A 119 6.88 -18.14 6.39
CA LEU A 119 8.01 -17.50 5.71
C LEU A 119 9.33 -17.88 6.36
N SER A 120 10.34 -18.22 5.54
CA SER A 120 11.72 -18.35 5.97
C SER A 120 12.31 -16.95 6.30
N ASP A 121 13.42 -16.90 7.03
CA ASP A 121 14.09 -15.64 7.36
C ASP A 121 14.52 -14.83 6.13
N SER A 122 14.93 -15.50 5.06
CA SER A 122 15.28 -14.84 3.79
C SER A 122 14.05 -14.23 3.12
N GLU A 123 12.90 -14.89 3.18
CA GLU A 123 11.64 -14.38 2.63
C GLU A 123 11.10 -13.22 3.46
N LYS A 124 11.23 -13.27 4.79
CA LYS A 124 10.87 -12.14 5.66
C LYS A 124 11.72 -10.90 5.33
N ARG A 125 13.04 -11.06 5.16
CA ARG A 125 13.93 -9.96 4.74
C ARG A 125 13.55 -9.41 3.36
N ALA A 126 13.30 -10.29 2.40
CA ALA A 126 12.89 -9.89 1.05
C ALA A 126 11.55 -9.12 1.08
N LEU A 127 10.59 -9.58 1.89
CA LEU A 127 9.30 -8.92 2.06
C LEU A 127 9.46 -7.52 2.64
N VAL A 128 10.25 -7.34 3.72
CA VAL A 128 10.52 -6.04 4.32
C VAL A 128 11.11 -5.05 3.32
N ILE A 129 12.03 -5.50 2.47
CA ILE A 129 12.63 -4.64 1.43
C ILE A 129 11.61 -4.35 0.33
N ALA A 130 10.89 -5.35 -0.16
CA ALA A 130 9.94 -5.21 -1.26
C ALA A 130 8.77 -4.30 -0.90
N ASP A 131 8.20 -4.42 0.30
CA ASP A 131 7.10 -3.58 0.80
C ASP A 131 7.47 -2.08 0.78
N ASN A 132 8.73 -1.76 1.04
CA ASN A 132 9.22 -0.40 0.97
C ASN A 132 9.60 0.04 -0.45
N ARG A 133 10.18 -0.85 -1.27
CA ARG A 133 10.76 -0.48 -2.57
C ARG A 133 9.75 -0.44 -3.71
N LEU A 134 8.78 -1.37 -3.71
CA LEU A 134 7.82 -1.47 -4.82
C LEU A 134 6.94 -0.22 -4.96
N PRO A 135 6.40 0.39 -3.88
CA PRO A 135 5.62 1.63 -4.00
C PRO A 135 6.41 2.80 -4.59
N GLU A 136 7.73 2.86 -4.37
CA GLU A 136 8.58 3.93 -4.92
C GLU A 136 8.73 3.90 -6.45
N ARG A 137 8.33 2.80 -7.09
CA ARG A 137 8.36 2.65 -8.56
C ARG A 137 7.08 3.15 -9.24
N ALA A 138 6.03 3.38 -8.47
CA ALA A 138 4.80 3.95 -9.00
C ALA A 138 5.01 5.42 -9.38
N VAL A 139 4.29 5.87 -10.41
CA VAL A 139 4.27 7.25 -10.84
C VAL A 139 2.84 7.79 -10.78
N TRP A 140 2.71 9.09 -10.56
CA TRP A 140 1.43 9.76 -10.52
C TRP A 140 0.95 10.17 -11.91
N ASP A 141 -0.33 9.97 -12.20
CA ASP A 141 -1.03 10.68 -13.24
C ASP A 141 -1.41 12.07 -12.70
N PHE A 142 -0.64 13.09 -13.09
CA PHE A 142 -0.81 14.44 -12.54
C PHE A 142 -2.12 15.10 -12.97
N ASP A 143 -2.72 14.72 -14.08
CA ASP A 143 -4.00 15.28 -14.50
C ASP A 143 -5.15 14.71 -13.66
N LEU A 144 -5.14 13.41 -13.39
CA LEU A 144 -6.07 12.79 -12.45
C LEU A 144 -5.84 13.28 -11.02
N LEU A 145 -4.59 13.41 -10.60
CA LEU A 145 -4.25 13.89 -9.26
C LEU A 145 -4.77 15.31 -9.03
N ARG A 146 -4.63 16.20 -10.03
CA ARG A 146 -5.19 17.55 -9.99
C ARG A 146 -6.71 17.56 -9.85
N GLN A 147 -7.41 16.69 -10.57
CA GLN A 147 -8.86 16.56 -10.45
C GLN A 147 -9.27 16.14 -9.03
N HIS A 148 -8.55 15.19 -8.43
CA HIS A 148 -8.79 14.77 -7.06
C HIS A 148 -8.51 15.89 -6.05
N PHE A 149 -7.40 16.61 -6.18
CA PHE A 149 -7.08 17.74 -5.30
C PHE A 149 -8.14 18.83 -5.40
N LYS A 150 -8.57 19.18 -6.64
CA LYS A 150 -9.66 20.13 -6.84
C LYS A 150 -10.93 19.70 -6.10
N GLY A 151 -11.34 18.44 -6.25
CA GLY A 151 -12.53 17.93 -5.57
C GLY A 151 -12.42 17.97 -4.04
N LEU A 152 -11.22 17.75 -3.47
CA LEU A 152 -10.99 17.88 -2.03
C LEU A 152 -11.04 19.34 -1.57
N ILE A 153 -10.43 20.26 -2.33
CA ILE A 153 -10.44 21.69 -2.04
C ILE A 153 -11.86 22.25 -2.10
N ASP A 154 -12.66 21.86 -3.11
CA ASP A 154 -14.04 22.31 -3.30
C ASP A 154 -14.95 21.99 -2.10
N VAL A 155 -14.62 20.95 -1.33
CA VAL A 155 -15.33 20.57 -0.09
C VAL A 155 -14.58 20.97 1.18
N ALA A 156 -13.56 21.83 1.07
CA ALA A 156 -12.71 22.31 2.17
C ALA A 156 -12.04 21.17 2.98
N PHE A 157 -11.67 20.08 2.32
CA PHE A 157 -10.91 18.99 2.93
C PHE A 157 -9.42 19.32 2.98
N GLU A 158 -8.74 18.99 4.07
CA GLU A 158 -7.28 19.23 4.24
C GLU A 158 -6.48 18.31 3.30
N VAL A 159 -6.04 18.85 2.15
CA VAL A 159 -5.39 18.05 1.08
C VAL A 159 -4.03 17.51 1.54
N GLU A 160 -3.34 18.17 2.45
CA GLU A 160 -2.06 17.73 3.04
C GLU A 160 -2.16 16.37 3.76
N LEU A 161 -3.35 15.94 4.14
CA LEU A 161 -3.60 14.60 4.67
C LEU A 161 -3.30 13.48 3.66
N THR A 162 -3.26 13.81 2.36
CA THR A 162 -2.84 12.89 1.31
C THR A 162 -1.33 12.60 1.35
N GLY A 163 -0.55 13.36 2.13
CA GLY A 163 0.89 13.25 2.25
C GLY A 163 1.67 14.18 1.33
N PHE A 164 1.00 14.94 0.47
CA PHE A 164 1.62 15.99 -0.33
C PHE A 164 1.78 17.25 0.50
N THR A 165 2.90 17.95 0.33
CA THR A 165 3.09 19.28 0.92
C THR A 165 2.30 20.33 0.17
N THR A 166 1.99 21.48 0.81
CA THR A 166 1.30 22.60 0.17
C THR A 166 1.98 23.01 -1.14
N GLY A 167 3.33 23.09 -1.16
CA GLY A 167 4.06 23.43 -2.38
C GLY A 167 3.95 22.40 -3.50
N GLU A 168 3.88 21.12 -3.18
CA GLU A 168 3.64 20.06 -4.17
C GLU A 168 2.19 20.14 -4.71
N ILE A 169 1.23 20.42 -3.83
CA ILE A 169 -0.16 20.63 -4.21
C ILE A 169 -0.28 21.80 -5.19
N ASP A 170 0.34 22.94 -4.89
CA ASP A 170 0.35 24.13 -5.75
C ASP A 170 0.95 23.82 -7.13
N LEU A 171 2.08 23.09 -7.17
CA LEU A 171 2.70 22.68 -8.44
C LEU A 171 1.78 21.80 -9.29
N VAL A 172 1.08 20.85 -8.66
CA VAL A 172 0.11 19.99 -9.34
C VAL A 172 -1.08 20.81 -9.85
N MET A 173 -1.60 21.74 -9.03
CA MET A 173 -2.71 22.61 -9.39
C MET A 173 -2.38 23.54 -10.56
N ASP A 174 -1.15 24.08 -10.61
CA ASP A 174 -0.62 24.91 -11.69
C ASP A 174 -0.35 24.15 -13.00
N GLY A 175 -0.51 22.83 -13.02
CA GLY A 175 -0.19 22.00 -14.18
C GLY A 175 1.30 21.75 -14.40
N LYS A 176 2.12 22.03 -13.39
CA LYS A 176 3.55 21.73 -13.41
C LYS A 176 3.81 20.34 -12.88
N SER A 177 4.64 19.57 -13.62
CA SER A 177 5.11 18.27 -13.15
C SER A 177 5.96 18.47 -11.89
N VAL A 178 5.61 17.80 -10.80
CA VAL A 178 6.51 17.66 -9.65
C VAL A 178 7.64 16.76 -10.13
N ALA A 179 8.80 17.35 -10.42
CA ALA A 179 9.95 16.59 -10.89
C ALA A 179 10.27 15.50 -9.86
N SER A 180 10.41 14.27 -10.32
CA SER A 180 10.69 13.06 -9.53
C SER A 180 11.94 13.16 -8.62
N LYS A 181 12.69 14.23 -8.74
CA LYS A 181 13.91 14.53 -7.99
C LYS A 181 13.66 15.03 -6.56
N GLN A 182 12.43 15.44 -6.23
CA GLN A 182 12.10 15.94 -4.88
C GLN A 182 11.47 14.89 -3.94
N MET A 183 11.18 13.71 -4.44
CA MET A 183 10.70 12.59 -3.62
C MET A 183 11.83 11.69 -3.09
N THR A 184 13.07 12.09 -3.26
CA THR A 184 14.21 11.44 -2.58
C THR A 184 14.30 12.03 -1.18
N PRO A 185 14.11 11.24 -0.11
CA PRO A 185 14.41 11.73 1.23
C PRO A 185 15.86 12.16 1.29
N PRO A 186 16.23 13.21 2.05
CA PRO A 186 17.59 13.66 2.17
C PRO A 186 18.48 12.48 2.58
N MET A 187 19.51 12.24 1.79
CA MET A 187 20.58 11.32 2.18
C MET A 187 21.32 11.98 3.35
N ILE A 188 21.28 11.30 4.49
CA ILE A 188 22.21 11.51 5.60
C ILE A 188 22.98 10.23 5.80
#